data_7cc188b7c95981c36b1c25e48beecd85
#
_entry.id   7cc188b7c95981c36b1c25e48beecd85
#
_cell.length_a   1.000
_cell.length_b   1.000
_cell.length_c   1.000
_cell.angle_alpha   90.00
_cell.angle_beta   90.00
_cell.angle_gamma   90.00
#
_symmetry.space_group_name_H-M   'P 1'
#
loop_
_entity.id
_entity.type
_entity.pdbx_description
1 polymer ?
#
loop_
_entity_poly.entity_id
_entity_poly.type
_entity_poly.pdbx_seq_one_letter_code
_entity_poly.pdbx_strand_id
1 'polypeptide(L)'
;DLKKFPGKRGLKKEAKVNLEFALMADGVAAGDVYKVLATKEGVDRAFKKLETIKSSVVWWEAGAQPPQLLASGEVTMTTAYNGRLFTPAVTENKPFVIIWDGQQQVFDNWAIVKGTKNKDLALDFVAFSTSTKPLADQATYIPYGPARKSSAPFVGKFEDGKTDMAPHMPTNPDNMKNAIVQDVKFWADKYDELNERFVAWIGK
;
A
#
# COMPACT_ATOMS: atom_id res chain seq x y z
N ASP A 1 -17.40 -4.83 7.86
CA ASP A 1 -18.50 -5.40 8.66
C ASP A 1 -17.94 -5.91 9.99
N LEU A 2 -18.25 -5.18 11.11
CA LEU A 2 -17.76 -5.49 12.46
C LEU A 2 -18.37 -6.75 13.06
N LYS A 3 -19.59 -7.14 12.61
CA LYS A 3 -20.26 -8.34 13.10
C LYS A 3 -19.68 -9.60 12.45
N LYS A 4 -19.44 -9.53 11.14
CA LYS A 4 -18.88 -10.66 10.37
C LYS A 4 -17.39 -10.85 10.65
N PHE A 5 -16.68 -9.77 10.87
CA PHE A 5 -15.23 -9.75 11.14
C PHE A 5 -14.97 -8.97 12.44
N PRO A 6 -15.11 -9.58 13.61
CA PRO A 6 -14.93 -8.90 14.90
C PRO A 6 -13.47 -8.56 15.18
N GLY A 7 -13.23 -7.70 16.16
CA GLY A 7 -11.92 -7.25 16.60
C GLY A 7 -11.56 -5.85 16.10
N LYS A 8 -10.42 -5.32 16.54
CA LYS A 8 -9.92 -4.01 16.11
C LYS A 8 -9.21 -4.08 14.76
N ARG A 9 -9.15 -2.96 14.07
CA ARG A 9 -8.46 -2.77 12.78
C ARG A 9 -7.33 -1.77 12.93
N GLY A 10 -6.18 -2.06 12.34
CA GLY A 10 -5.14 -1.06 12.16
C GLY A 10 -5.33 -0.31 10.85
N LEU A 11 -5.41 1.02 10.88
CA LEU A 11 -5.40 1.86 9.70
C LEU A 11 -4.36 2.96 9.83
N LYS A 12 -3.78 3.38 8.70
CA LYS A 12 -2.84 4.49 8.71
C LYS A 12 -3.56 5.79 9.06
N LYS A 13 -2.94 6.63 9.88
CA LYS A 13 -3.48 7.95 10.27
C LYS A 13 -3.30 8.97 9.15
N GLU A 14 -3.93 8.73 8.02
CA GLU A 14 -3.80 9.51 6.80
C GLU A 14 -5.05 9.33 5.94
N ALA A 15 -5.52 10.39 5.27
CA ALA A 15 -6.70 10.31 4.38
C ALA A 15 -6.45 9.38 3.20
N LYS A 16 -5.26 9.49 2.59
CA LYS A 16 -4.83 8.69 1.44
C LYS A 16 -4.84 7.21 1.80
N VAL A 17 -5.25 6.38 0.89
CA VAL A 17 -5.50 4.93 1.04
C VAL A 17 -6.82 4.64 1.76
N ASN A 18 -7.10 5.31 2.90
CA ASN A 18 -8.30 5.04 3.68
C ASN A 18 -9.60 5.48 2.99
N LEU A 19 -9.58 6.62 2.29
CA LEU A 19 -10.77 7.07 1.54
C LEU A 19 -11.06 6.16 0.35
N GLU A 20 -10.03 5.68 -0.34
CA GLU A 20 -10.17 4.72 -1.42
C GLU A 20 -10.75 3.39 -0.91
N PHE A 21 -10.17 2.83 0.15
CA PHE A 21 -10.67 1.60 0.75
C PHE A 21 -12.10 1.74 1.28
N ALA A 22 -12.45 2.91 1.82
CA ALA A 22 -13.82 3.17 2.26
C ALA A 22 -14.81 3.10 1.12
N LEU A 23 -14.51 3.72 -0.03
CA LEU A 23 -15.38 3.68 -1.21
C LEU A 23 -15.50 2.28 -1.79
N MET A 24 -14.39 1.53 -1.88
CA MET A 24 -14.46 0.13 -2.31
C MET A 24 -15.30 -0.71 -1.36
N ALA A 25 -15.12 -0.56 -0.05
CA ALA A 25 -15.93 -1.24 0.95
C ALA A 25 -17.40 -0.82 0.91
N ASP A 26 -17.71 0.32 0.29
CA ASP A 26 -19.07 0.80 0.04
C ASP A 26 -19.59 0.46 -1.36
N GLY A 27 -18.90 -0.42 -2.09
CA GLY A 27 -19.33 -0.99 -3.37
C GLY A 27 -18.92 -0.19 -4.60
N VAL A 28 -18.03 0.80 -4.47
CA VAL A 28 -17.46 1.50 -5.63
C VAL A 28 -16.39 0.60 -6.28
N ALA A 29 -16.49 0.38 -7.58
CA ALA A 29 -15.50 -0.39 -8.31
C ALA A 29 -14.14 0.32 -8.31
N ALA A 30 -13.03 -0.42 -8.26
CA ALA A 30 -11.67 0.11 -8.20
C ALA A 30 -11.39 1.19 -9.27
N GLY A 31 -11.85 0.99 -10.50
CA GLY A 31 -11.67 1.93 -11.61
C GLY A 31 -12.48 3.23 -11.51
N ASP A 32 -13.45 3.31 -10.62
CA ASP A 32 -14.32 4.48 -10.45
C ASP A 32 -14.03 5.27 -9.15
N VAL A 33 -13.16 4.75 -8.29
CA VAL A 33 -12.87 5.34 -6.97
C VAL A 33 -12.47 6.81 -7.09
N TYR A 34 -11.54 7.16 -7.95
CA TYR A 34 -11.09 8.56 -8.08
C TYR A 34 -12.10 9.46 -8.78
N LYS A 35 -12.96 8.95 -9.65
CA LYS A 35 -14.10 9.71 -10.18
C LYS A 35 -15.07 10.11 -9.08
N VAL A 36 -15.33 9.19 -8.16
CA VAL A 36 -16.19 9.44 -7.00
C VAL A 36 -15.51 10.40 -6.02
N LEU A 37 -14.23 10.17 -5.67
CA LEU A 37 -13.46 11.06 -4.79
C LEU A 37 -13.28 12.49 -5.34
N ALA A 38 -13.38 12.68 -6.64
CA ALA A 38 -13.32 14.02 -7.24
C ALA A 38 -14.52 14.89 -6.90
N THR A 39 -15.59 14.33 -6.33
CA THR A 39 -16.79 15.05 -5.93
C THR A 39 -16.88 15.21 -4.41
N LYS A 40 -17.51 16.29 -3.95
CA LYS A 40 -17.77 16.52 -2.52
C LYS A 40 -18.59 15.38 -1.92
N GLU A 41 -19.64 14.94 -2.62
CA GLU A 41 -20.55 13.88 -2.23
C GLU A 41 -19.81 12.54 -2.09
N GLY A 42 -18.86 12.25 -2.98
CA GLY A 42 -18.04 11.05 -2.92
C GLY A 42 -17.08 11.06 -1.73
N VAL A 43 -16.48 12.21 -1.43
CA VAL A 43 -15.66 12.37 -0.22
C VAL A 43 -16.52 12.17 1.03
N ASP A 44 -17.68 12.81 1.10
CA ASP A 44 -18.62 12.66 2.24
C ASP A 44 -19.06 11.21 2.42
N ARG A 45 -19.29 10.49 1.31
CA ARG A 45 -19.60 9.06 1.29
C ARG A 45 -18.48 8.22 1.89
N ALA A 46 -17.22 8.50 1.52
CA ALA A 46 -16.05 7.80 2.07
C ALA A 46 -15.94 8.00 3.59
N PHE A 47 -16.07 9.24 4.08
CA PHE A 47 -16.06 9.53 5.51
C PHE A 47 -17.21 8.84 6.26
N LYS A 48 -18.42 8.87 5.70
CA LYS A 48 -19.58 8.16 6.26
C LYS A 48 -19.33 6.66 6.40
N LYS A 49 -18.64 6.07 5.42
CA LYS A 49 -18.25 4.66 5.50
C LYS A 49 -17.22 4.40 6.58
N LEU A 50 -16.18 5.22 6.69
CA LEU A 50 -15.16 5.12 7.75
C LEU A 50 -15.76 5.29 9.15
N GLU A 51 -16.76 6.17 9.31
CA GLU A 51 -17.44 6.37 10.58
C GLU A 51 -18.02 5.07 11.14
N THR A 52 -18.47 4.16 10.28
CA THR A 52 -19.04 2.85 10.70
C THR A 52 -18.05 1.94 11.43
N ILE A 53 -16.75 2.21 11.34
CA ILE A 53 -15.71 1.39 11.96
C ILE A 53 -14.80 2.19 12.90
N LYS A 54 -14.92 3.51 12.95
CA LYS A 54 -13.99 4.44 13.61
C LYS A 54 -13.65 4.03 15.04
N SER A 55 -14.65 3.68 15.85
CA SER A 55 -14.46 3.25 17.24
C SER A 55 -13.69 1.94 17.42
N SER A 56 -13.50 1.18 16.34
CA SER A 56 -12.78 -0.09 16.31
C SER A 56 -11.44 0.02 15.59
N VAL A 57 -10.95 1.24 15.33
CA VAL A 57 -9.69 1.47 14.62
C VAL A 57 -8.57 1.85 15.59
N VAL A 58 -7.43 1.21 15.42
CA VAL A 58 -6.13 1.62 15.98
C VAL A 58 -5.38 2.35 14.86
N TRP A 59 -5.10 3.62 15.07
CA TRP A 59 -4.44 4.47 14.07
C TRP A 59 -2.93 4.34 14.19
N TRP A 60 -2.27 3.90 13.12
CA TRP A 60 -0.81 3.80 13.08
C TRP A 60 -0.20 4.87 12.16
N GLU A 61 1.02 5.31 12.46
CA GLU A 61 1.75 6.35 11.73
C GLU A 61 2.99 5.78 11.03
N ALA A 62 3.76 4.95 11.73
CA ALA A 62 4.98 4.36 11.21
C ALA A 62 4.75 2.96 10.62
N GLY A 63 5.33 2.68 9.44
CA GLY A 63 5.15 1.42 8.73
C GLY A 63 5.65 0.16 9.47
N ALA A 64 6.41 0.32 10.56
CA ALA A 64 6.81 -0.79 11.44
C ALA A 64 5.73 -1.20 12.46
N GLN A 65 4.71 -0.36 12.69
CA GLN A 65 3.68 -0.62 13.70
C GLN A 65 2.69 -1.74 13.31
N PRO A 66 2.18 -1.83 12.06
CA PRO A 66 1.21 -2.85 11.70
C PRO A 66 1.61 -4.29 12.02
N PRO A 67 2.85 -4.78 11.71
CA PRO A 67 3.27 -6.12 12.10
C PRO A 67 3.25 -6.33 13.63
N GLN A 68 3.60 -5.30 14.40
CA GLN A 68 3.62 -5.37 15.87
C GLN A 68 2.20 -5.44 16.43
N LEU A 69 1.27 -4.64 15.90
CA LEU A 69 -0.14 -4.64 16.29
C LEU A 69 -0.81 -6.01 16.01
N LEU A 70 -0.45 -6.66 14.91
CA LEU A 70 -0.91 -8.02 14.61
C LEU A 70 -0.28 -9.05 15.55
N ALA A 71 1.04 -8.97 15.76
CA ALA A 71 1.77 -9.94 16.58
C ALA A 71 1.34 -9.89 18.06
N SER A 72 1.01 -8.71 18.58
CA SER A 72 0.49 -8.54 19.95
C SER A 72 -0.99 -8.92 20.10
N GLY A 73 -1.71 -9.13 19.00
CA GLY A 73 -3.16 -9.36 19.02
C GLY A 73 -3.98 -8.10 19.33
N GLU A 74 -3.36 -6.91 19.31
CA GLU A 74 -4.08 -5.64 19.52
C GLU A 74 -5.06 -5.38 18.39
N VAL A 75 -4.73 -5.78 17.16
CA VAL A 75 -5.63 -5.76 16.00
C VAL A 75 -5.74 -7.15 15.38
N THR A 76 -6.90 -7.45 14.80
CA THR A 76 -7.13 -8.70 14.06
C THR A 76 -6.83 -8.57 12.57
N MET A 77 -6.82 -7.36 12.06
CA MET A 77 -6.50 -7.02 10.68
C MET A 77 -5.95 -5.60 10.60
N THR A 78 -5.13 -5.33 9.61
CA THR A 78 -4.55 -3.99 9.42
C THR A 78 -4.23 -3.72 7.97
N THR A 79 -4.28 -2.45 7.56
CA THR A 79 -3.57 -2.02 6.36
C THR A 79 -2.08 -1.98 6.67
N ALA A 80 -1.24 -2.32 5.71
CA ALA A 80 0.21 -2.30 5.87
C ALA A 80 0.91 -2.22 4.53
N TYR A 81 2.18 -1.85 4.54
CA TYR A 81 3.06 -2.06 3.38
C TYR A 81 3.42 -3.55 3.32
N ASN A 82 3.20 -4.17 2.16
CA ASN A 82 3.41 -5.62 1.98
C ASN A 82 4.83 -6.06 2.36
N GLY A 83 5.86 -5.28 2.06
CA GLY A 83 7.24 -5.57 2.45
C GLY A 83 7.46 -5.66 3.96
N ARG A 84 6.66 -4.97 4.76
CA ARG A 84 6.73 -5.03 6.23
C ARG A 84 6.06 -6.27 6.82
N LEU A 85 5.17 -6.90 6.06
CA LEU A 85 4.49 -8.13 6.49
C LEU A 85 5.17 -9.40 5.97
N PHE A 86 5.94 -9.30 4.91
CA PHE A 86 6.57 -10.46 4.26
C PHE A 86 7.49 -11.24 5.22
N THR A 87 8.47 -10.58 5.81
CA THR A 87 9.41 -11.22 6.74
C THR A 87 8.68 -11.89 7.91
N PRO A 88 7.81 -11.21 8.68
CA PRO A 88 7.04 -11.86 9.73
C PRO A 88 6.21 -13.05 9.25
N ALA A 89 5.55 -12.92 8.10
CA ALA A 89 4.66 -13.98 7.60
C ALA A 89 5.43 -15.18 7.02
N VAL A 90 6.48 -14.93 6.25
CA VAL A 90 7.15 -15.97 5.44
C VAL A 90 8.40 -16.49 6.14
N THR A 91 9.23 -15.61 6.69
CA THR A 91 10.52 -15.99 7.30
C THR A 91 10.35 -16.38 8.77
N GLU A 92 9.53 -15.64 9.53
CA GLU A 92 9.30 -15.89 10.95
C GLU A 92 8.09 -16.81 11.22
N ASN A 93 7.38 -17.23 10.16
CA ASN A 93 6.20 -18.09 10.26
C ASN A 93 5.11 -17.55 11.22
N LYS A 94 4.96 -16.23 11.31
CA LYS A 94 3.83 -15.64 12.02
C LYS A 94 2.53 -15.98 11.28
N PRO A 95 1.41 -16.18 11.97
CA PRO A 95 0.14 -16.55 11.35
C PRO A 95 -0.52 -15.34 10.65
N PHE A 96 0.24 -14.67 9.79
CA PHE A 96 -0.24 -13.54 9.01
C PHE A 96 -0.57 -13.97 7.59
N VAL A 97 -1.67 -13.45 7.08
CA VAL A 97 -2.10 -13.65 5.69
C VAL A 97 -2.23 -12.27 5.03
N ILE A 98 -1.59 -12.10 3.88
CA ILE A 98 -1.75 -10.90 3.05
C ILE A 98 -2.94 -11.10 2.14
N ILE A 99 -3.93 -10.23 2.23
CA ILE A 99 -5.09 -10.19 1.35
C ILE A 99 -4.82 -9.15 0.27
N TRP A 100 -4.71 -9.60 -0.97
CA TRP A 100 -4.42 -8.75 -2.12
C TRP A 100 -5.67 -8.12 -2.74
N ASP A 101 -6.85 -8.68 -2.46
CA ASP A 101 -8.10 -8.12 -2.97
C ASP A 101 -8.29 -6.69 -2.47
N GLY A 102 -8.45 -5.76 -3.39
CA GLY A 102 -8.56 -4.35 -3.08
C GLY A 102 -7.24 -3.66 -2.71
N GLN A 103 -6.08 -4.28 -2.98
CA GLN A 103 -4.79 -3.61 -2.73
C GLN A 103 -4.70 -2.25 -3.42
N GLN A 104 -4.00 -1.32 -2.81
CA GLN A 104 -3.62 -0.08 -3.48
C GLN A 104 -2.17 -0.15 -3.96
N GLN A 105 -1.99 -0.02 -5.27
CA GLN A 105 -0.68 0.06 -5.89
C GLN A 105 -0.15 1.49 -5.82
N VAL A 106 1.03 1.65 -5.23
CA VAL A 106 1.76 2.90 -5.11
C VAL A 106 3.10 2.75 -5.82
N PHE A 107 3.57 3.80 -6.49
CA PHE A 107 4.87 3.81 -7.14
C PHE A 107 5.86 4.64 -6.33
N ASP A 108 7.00 4.04 -6.00
CA ASP A 108 8.15 4.76 -5.49
C ASP A 108 8.95 5.35 -6.66
N ASN A 109 9.53 6.52 -6.46
CA ASN A 109 10.24 7.25 -7.49
C ASN A 109 11.65 7.61 -7.04
N TRP A 110 12.62 7.47 -7.93
CA TRP A 110 13.94 8.06 -7.74
C TRP A 110 13.86 9.58 -7.88
N ALA A 111 14.51 10.29 -6.98
CA ALA A 111 14.68 11.73 -7.07
C ALA A 111 16.13 12.11 -6.96
N ILE A 112 16.57 13.02 -7.83
CA ILE A 112 17.93 13.58 -7.80
C ILE A 112 17.85 14.95 -7.15
N VAL A 113 18.59 15.15 -6.06
CA VAL A 113 18.60 16.42 -5.32
C VAL A 113 19.10 17.55 -6.22
N LYS A 114 18.33 18.63 -6.31
CA LYS A 114 18.69 19.82 -7.08
C LYS A 114 20.01 20.41 -6.55
N GLY A 115 20.95 20.69 -7.46
CA GLY A 115 22.26 21.26 -7.10
C GLY A 115 23.33 20.23 -6.71
N THR A 116 23.02 18.92 -6.78
CA THR A 116 24.07 17.91 -6.60
C THR A 116 25.20 18.08 -7.62
N LYS A 117 26.45 17.91 -7.18
CA LYS A 117 27.63 17.92 -8.04
C LYS A 117 27.78 16.61 -8.84
N ASN A 118 27.07 15.54 -8.45
CA ASN A 118 27.16 14.20 -9.03
C ASN A 118 25.94 13.86 -9.89
N LYS A 119 25.38 14.84 -10.62
CA LYS A 119 24.12 14.65 -11.38
C LYS A 119 24.23 13.53 -12.41
N ASP A 120 25.32 13.50 -13.19
CA ASP A 120 25.49 12.52 -14.26
C ASP A 120 25.64 11.11 -13.68
N LEU A 121 26.43 10.93 -12.63
CA LEU A 121 26.55 9.66 -11.91
C LEU A 121 25.21 9.21 -11.31
N ALA A 122 24.42 10.13 -10.78
CA ALA A 122 23.09 9.82 -10.27
C ALA A 122 22.13 9.38 -11.38
N LEU A 123 22.21 10.00 -12.57
CA LEU A 123 21.43 9.58 -13.74
C LEU A 123 21.84 8.18 -14.22
N ASP A 124 23.13 7.89 -14.28
CA ASP A 124 23.64 6.55 -14.62
C ASP A 124 23.16 5.50 -13.63
N PHE A 125 23.19 5.81 -12.33
CA PHE A 125 22.67 4.92 -11.29
C PHE A 125 21.15 4.68 -11.47
N VAL A 126 20.36 5.72 -11.71
CA VAL A 126 18.93 5.58 -11.95
C VAL A 126 18.67 4.74 -13.19
N ALA A 127 19.38 4.98 -14.29
CA ALA A 127 19.26 4.20 -15.52
C ALA A 127 19.59 2.72 -15.29
N PHE A 128 20.66 2.42 -14.56
CA PHE A 128 21.03 1.07 -14.17
C PHE A 128 19.96 0.42 -13.27
N SER A 129 19.63 1.05 -12.14
CA SER A 129 18.75 0.49 -11.12
C SER A 129 17.31 0.29 -11.61
N THR A 130 16.88 1.07 -12.62
CA THR A 130 15.55 0.92 -13.25
C THR A 130 15.58 0.03 -14.50
N SER A 131 16.69 -0.59 -14.84
CA SER A 131 16.76 -1.51 -15.97
C SER A 131 16.16 -2.89 -15.63
N THR A 132 15.89 -3.71 -16.64
CA THR A 132 15.11 -4.95 -16.52
C THR A 132 15.62 -5.89 -15.44
N LYS A 133 16.91 -6.22 -15.47
CA LYS A 133 17.48 -7.23 -14.55
C LYS A 133 17.64 -6.70 -13.11
N PRO A 134 18.21 -5.52 -12.87
CA PRO A 134 18.31 -4.95 -11.53
C PRO A 134 16.96 -4.77 -10.82
N LEU A 135 15.89 -4.36 -11.54
CA LEU A 135 14.55 -4.30 -10.95
C LEU A 135 14.01 -5.69 -10.56
N ALA A 136 14.33 -6.72 -11.33
CA ALA A 136 13.96 -8.09 -10.96
C ALA A 136 14.77 -8.59 -9.77
N ASP A 137 16.07 -8.27 -9.72
CA ASP A 137 16.98 -8.70 -8.65
C ASP A 137 16.62 -8.09 -7.29
N GLN A 138 16.03 -6.89 -7.28
CA GLN A 138 15.51 -6.30 -6.05
C GLN A 138 14.51 -7.22 -5.35
N ALA A 139 13.71 -7.96 -6.10
CA ALA A 139 12.73 -8.89 -5.55
C ALA A 139 13.38 -10.05 -4.74
N THR A 140 14.68 -10.30 -4.90
CA THR A 140 15.43 -11.25 -4.06
C THR A 140 15.44 -10.85 -2.59
N TYR A 141 15.32 -9.56 -2.28
CA TYR A 141 15.46 -9.02 -0.93
C TYR A 141 14.16 -8.43 -0.35
N ILE A 142 13.24 -8.00 -1.21
CA ILE A 142 12.01 -7.36 -0.77
C ILE A 142 10.87 -7.63 -1.77
N PRO A 143 9.66 -7.94 -1.30
CA PRO A 143 8.52 -8.25 -2.15
C PRO A 143 7.87 -6.99 -2.76
N TYR A 144 8.68 -6.10 -3.31
CA TYR A 144 8.19 -4.97 -4.09
C TYR A 144 8.22 -5.31 -5.57
N GLY A 145 7.08 -5.20 -6.21
CA GLY A 145 6.94 -5.59 -7.60
C GLY A 145 7.74 -4.67 -8.52
N PRO A 146 8.46 -5.24 -9.51
CA PRO A 146 9.19 -4.44 -10.46
C PRO A 146 8.24 -3.55 -11.26
N ALA A 147 8.61 -2.28 -11.46
CA ALA A 147 7.85 -1.31 -12.24
C ALA A 147 7.90 -1.56 -13.77
N ARG A 148 8.79 -2.44 -14.24
CA ARG A 148 8.89 -2.85 -15.64
C ARG A 148 8.22 -4.20 -15.88
N LYS A 149 7.35 -4.27 -16.88
CA LYS A 149 6.77 -5.55 -17.33
C LYS A 149 7.85 -6.55 -17.78
N SER A 150 8.93 -6.06 -18.41
CA SER A 150 10.05 -6.90 -18.83
C SER A 150 10.83 -7.54 -17.67
N SER A 151 10.71 -7.04 -16.46
CA SER A 151 11.38 -7.58 -15.27
C SER A 151 10.61 -8.75 -14.63
N ALA A 152 9.29 -8.80 -14.79
CA ALA A 152 8.45 -9.79 -14.15
C ALA A 152 8.89 -11.26 -14.41
N PRO A 153 9.28 -11.67 -15.62
CA PRO A 153 9.75 -13.04 -15.88
C PRO A 153 11.07 -13.40 -15.18
N PHE A 154 11.82 -12.43 -14.71
CA PHE A 154 13.11 -12.63 -14.04
C PHE A 154 13.02 -12.52 -12.51
N VAL A 155 11.83 -12.30 -11.95
CA VAL A 155 11.61 -12.40 -10.51
C VAL A 155 11.83 -13.85 -10.09
N GLY A 156 12.84 -14.07 -9.25
CA GLY A 156 13.26 -15.40 -8.82
C GLY A 156 12.85 -15.70 -7.38
N LYS A 157 13.78 -16.30 -6.65
CA LYS A 157 13.61 -16.67 -5.25
C LYS A 157 14.10 -15.57 -4.32
N PHE A 158 13.56 -15.59 -3.10
CA PHE A 158 14.07 -14.82 -1.98
C PHE A 158 15.52 -15.21 -1.65
N GLU A 159 16.24 -14.39 -0.91
CA GLU A 159 17.64 -14.63 -0.51
C GLU A 159 17.84 -15.96 0.26
N ASP A 160 16.77 -16.56 0.80
CA ASP A 160 16.80 -17.88 1.42
C ASP A 160 17.00 -19.04 0.42
N GLY A 161 17.00 -18.75 -0.88
CA GLY A 161 17.12 -19.71 -1.98
C GLY A 161 15.95 -20.68 -2.14
N LYS A 162 14.89 -20.56 -1.36
CA LYS A 162 13.75 -21.49 -1.30
C LYS A 162 12.44 -20.83 -1.69
N THR A 163 12.12 -19.68 -1.10
CA THR A 163 10.83 -18.99 -1.28
C THR A 163 10.73 -18.39 -2.67
N ASP A 164 9.73 -18.81 -3.44
CA ASP A 164 9.41 -18.18 -4.73
C ASP A 164 8.78 -16.79 -4.48
N MET A 165 9.37 -15.75 -5.06
CA MET A 165 8.92 -14.38 -4.84
C MET A 165 7.75 -13.96 -5.72
N ALA A 166 7.48 -14.62 -6.83
CA ALA A 166 6.43 -14.22 -7.76
C ALA A 166 5.03 -14.11 -7.10
N PRO A 167 4.57 -15.06 -6.25
CA PRO A 167 3.28 -14.94 -5.56
C PRO A 167 3.20 -13.77 -4.57
N HIS A 168 4.34 -13.30 -4.07
CA HIS A 168 4.43 -12.23 -3.06
C HIS A 168 4.55 -10.82 -3.68
N MET A 169 4.59 -10.73 -5.01
CA MET A 169 4.70 -9.45 -5.70
C MET A 169 3.34 -8.76 -5.82
N PRO A 170 3.21 -7.48 -5.43
CA PRO A 170 1.98 -6.70 -5.64
C PRO A 170 1.65 -6.56 -7.13
N THR A 171 2.64 -6.69 -8.02
CA THR A 171 2.48 -6.63 -9.48
C THR A 171 2.15 -7.98 -10.12
N ASN A 172 2.04 -9.07 -9.34
CA ASN A 172 1.58 -10.36 -9.86
C ASN A 172 0.16 -10.20 -10.45
N PRO A 173 -0.13 -10.74 -11.64
CA PRO A 173 -1.45 -10.63 -12.26
C PRO A 173 -2.61 -11.08 -11.38
N ASP A 174 -2.43 -12.14 -10.58
CA ASP A 174 -3.47 -12.60 -9.66
C ASP A 174 -3.73 -11.60 -8.52
N ASN A 175 -2.67 -10.99 -8.00
CA ASN A 175 -2.77 -9.99 -6.95
C ASN A 175 -3.34 -8.66 -7.46
N MET A 176 -3.23 -8.39 -8.76
CA MET A 176 -3.70 -7.16 -9.41
C MET A 176 -5.18 -7.17 -9.81
N LYS A 177 -5.89 -8.29 -9.70
CA LYS A 177 -7.27 -8.45 -10.23
C LYS A 177 -8.25 -7.36 -9.79
N ASN A 178 -8.15 -6.89 -8.56
CA ASN A 178 -9.02 -5.84 -8.00
C ASN A 178 -8.19 -4.73 -7.33
N ALA A 179 -7.02 -4.43 -7.90
CA ALA A 179 -6.15 -3.39 -7.37
C ALA A 179 -6.61 -2.00 -7.77
N ILE A 180 -6.44 -1.03 -6.86
CA ILE A 180 -6.50 0.39 -7.20
C ILE A 180 -5.08 0.86 -7.51
N VAL A 181 -4.90 1.53 -8.64
CA VAL A 181 -3.67 2.27 -8.92
C VAL A 181 -3.84 3.68 -8.36
N GLN A 182 -2.91 4.11 -7.50
CA GLN A 182 -2.97 5.45 -6.92
C GLN A 182 -2.93 6.53 -8.01
N ASP A 183 -3.91 7.44 -7.97
CA ASP A 183 -3.89 8.64 -8.81
C ASP A 183 -3.00 9.70 -8.15
N VAL A 184 -1.77 9.81 -8.66
CA VAL A 184 -0.76 10.74 -8.14
C VAL A 184 -1.21 12.19 -8.32
N LYS A 185 -1.89 12.51 -9.44
CA LYS A 185 -2.36 13.87 -9.71
C LYS A 185 -3.47 14.27 -8.74
N PHE A 186 -4.45 13.38 -8.56
CA PHE A 186 -5.52 13.62 -7.58
C PHE A 186 -4.94 13.95 -6.20
N TRP A 187 -4.01 13.12 -5.71
CA TRP A 187 -3.42 13.34 -4.40
C TRP A 187 -2.47 14.56 -4.34
N ALA A 188 -1.78 14.90 -5.42
CA ALA A 188 -1.02 16.14 -5.48
C ALA A 188 -1.91 17.38 -5.31
N ASP A 189 -3.13 17.34 -5.86
CA ASP A 189 -4.06 18.47 -5.83
C ASP A 189 -4.91 18.50 -4.53
N LYS A 190 -5.16 17.33 -3.90
CA LYS A 190 -6.19 17.18 -2.83
C LYS A 190 -5.65 16.72 -1.49
N TYR A 191 -4.37 16.40 -1.38
CA TYR A 191 -3.81 15.82 -0.16
C TYR A 191 -4.02 16.71 1.07
N ASP A 192 -3.63 17.96 1.00
CA ASP A 192 -3.67 18.85 2.17
C ASP A 192 -5.10 19.04 2.67
N GLU A 193 -6.03 19.36 1.78
CA GLU A 193 -7.46 19.54 2.09
C GLU A 193 -8.06 18.29 2.75
N LEU A 194 -7.87 17.13 2.11
CA LEU A 194 -8.49 15.89 2.56
C LEU A 194 -7.83 15.34 3.83
N ASN A 195 -6.53 15.53 3.98
CA ASN A 195 -5.81 15.05 5.15
C ASN A 195 -6.09 15.94 6.38
N GLU A 196 -6.19 17.24 6.23
CA GLU A 196 -6.65 18.15 7.30
C GLU A 196 -8.04 17.75 7.79
N ARG A 197 -8.98 17.54 6.85
CA ARG A 197 -10.32 17.06 7.17
C ARG A 197 -10.30 15.72 7.89
N PHE A 198 -9.43 14.80 7.46
CA PHE A 198 -9.30 13.47 8.04
C PHE A 198 -8.77 13.52 9.49
N VAL A 199 -7.73 14.30 9.73
CA VAL A 199 -7.18 14.49 11.09
C VAL A 199 -8.21 15.13 12.02
N ALA A 200 -8.92 16.15 11.56
CA ALA A 200 -10.00 16.78 12.31
C ALA A 200 -11.16 15.80 12.60
N TRP A 201 -11.46 14.90 11.65
CA TRP A 201 -12.50 13.88 11.83
C TRP A 201 -12.07 12.82 12.85
N ILE A 202 -10.81 12.37 12.84
CA ILE A 202 -10.29 11.42 13.85
C ILE A 202 -10.43 11.99 15.27
N GLY A 203 -10.15 13.29 15.45
CA GLY A 203 -10.13 13.94 16.75
C GLY A 203 -11.52 14.18 17.39
N LYS A 204 -12.59 13.97 16.64
CA LYS A 204 -13.97 14.04 17.12
C LYS A 204 -14.45 12.70 17.67
#